data_f5e5be0e3de182e3d1b774a0238346f0
#
_entry.id   f5e5be0e3de182e3d1b774a0238346f0
#
_cell.length_a   1.000
_cell.length_b   1.000
_cell.length_c   1.000
_cell.angle_alpha   90.00
_cell.angle_beta   90.00
_cell.angle_gamma   90.00
#
_symmetry.space_group_name_H-M   'P 1'
#
loop_
_entity.id
_entity.type
_entity.pdbx_description
1 polymer ?
#
loop_
_entity_poly.entity_id
_entity_poly.type
_entity_poly.pdbx_seq_one_letter_code
_entity_poly.pdbx_strand_id
1 'polypeptide(L)'
;MDKSKRHLAWWVVGLLAVAAIVAWWLLRPAGVPEGFAVSNGRIEATEVDIASKIAGRIDTILVKEGQFVREGEVLAKMDTRVLQEQRMEAIAQIKEAQSAVAAAQALLEQRQSETRAAQSLVNQRQAELDSVAKRHTRSRSLAQRGAISAQQLDDDRAAAESARAALESAKAQVSASKAAIEAARTNIIQAQTRVEAAQATERRIAADIDNSELKAPRDGRVQYRVAEPGEVLAAGGRVLNMVDLSDVYMTFFLPTEQAGTLKLGGEARLILDAAPDLRIPATISFVASVAQFTPKTVETSDERLKLMFRVKARIPPELLQQHLEYVKTGLPGVAWVRVNEELPWPEDLAVRLPQ
;
A
#
# COMPACT_ATOMS: atom_id res chain seq x y z
N MET A 1 -72.83 -43.46 -48.12
CA MET A 1 -71.54 -42.98 -47.52
C MET A 1 -71.22 -43.83 -46.28
N ASP A 2 -70.22 -44.61 -46.39
CA ASP A 2 -69.91 -45.81 -45.62
C ASP A 2 -69.59 -45.55 -44.17
N LYS A 3 -70.36 -46.12 -43.22
CA LYS A 3 -70.06 -45.95 -41.75
C LYS A 3 -68.68 -46.46 -41.34
N SER A 4 -68.10 -47.38 -42.13
CA SER A 4 -66.80 -47.95 -41.86
C SER A 4 -65.60 -46.90 -42.03
N LYS A 5 -65.77 -46.02 -43.02
CA LYS A 5 -64.73 -44.95 -43.24
C LYS A 5 -64.68 -43.86 -42.13
N ARG A 6 -65.84 -43.64 -41.46
CA ARG A 6 -65.92 -42.71 -40.33
C ARG A 6 -65.25 -43.29 -39.07
N HIS A 7 -65.36 -44.56 -38.81
CA HIS A 7 -64.68 -45.22 -37.69
C HIS A 7 -63.15 -45.25 -37.91
N LEU A 8 -62.72 -45.54 -39.14
CA LEU A 8 -61.27 -45.50 -39.49
C LEU A 8 -60.67 -44.11 -39.30
N ALA A 9 -61.40 -43.04 -39.71
CA ALA A 9 -60.96 -41.67 -39.51
C ALA A 9 -60.80 -41.31 -38.03
N TRP A 10 -61.71 -41.74 -37.15
CA TRP A 10 -61.61 -41.53 -35.69
C TRP A 10 -60.45 -42.29 -35.07
N TRP A 11 -60.12 -43.51 -35.55
CA TRP A 11 -58.94 -44.25 -35.08
C TRP A 11 -57.63 -43.57 -35.52
N VAL A 12 -57.55 -43.03 -36.72
CA VAL A 12 -56.37 -42.26 -37.19
C VAL A 12 -56.20 -40.98 -36.41
N VAL A 13 -57.25 -40.21 -36.13
CA VAL A 13 -57.19 -39.01 -35.28
C VAL A 13 -56.75 -39.35 -33.86
N GLY A 14 -57.25 -40.44 -33.30
CA GLY A 14 -56.83 -40.92 -31.97
C GLY A 14 -55.32 -41.27 -31.92
N LEU A 15 -54.82 -41.94 -32.96
CA LEU A 15 -53.39 -42.33 -33.05
C LEU A 15 -52.47 -41.12 -33.22
N LEU A 16 -52.93 -40.15 -34.02
CA LEU A 16 -52.21 -38.87 -34.15
C LEU A 16 -52.19 -38.05 -32.84
N ALA A 17 -53.30 -38.04 -32.10
CA ALA A 17 -53.33 -37.36 -30.79
C ALA A 17 -52.44 -38.04 -29.77
N VAL A 18 -52.37 -39.36 -29.72
CA VAL A 18 -51.45 -40.11 -28.87
C VAL A 18 -50.00 -39.84 -29.28
N ALA A 19 -49.72 -39.89 -30.59
CA ALA A 19 -48.36 -39.55 -31.10
C ALA A 19 -47.94 -38.10 -30.75
N ALA A 20 -48.85 -37.14 -30.84
CA ALA A 20 -48.62 -35.75 -30.46
C ALA A 20 -48.37 -35.60 -28.94
N ILE A 21 -49.11 -36.32 -28.09
CA ILE A 21 -48.92 -36.34 -26.63
C ILE A 21 -47.57 -36.97 -26.27
N VAL A 22 -47.22 -38.10 -26.92
CA VAL A 22 -45.93 -38.76 -26.71
C VAL A 22 -44.78 -37.87 -27.20
N ALA A 23 -44.91 -37.25 -28.36
CA ALA A 23 -43.95 -36.29 -28.87
C ALA A 23 -43.80 -35.07 -27.93
N TRP A 24 -44.89 -34.52 -27.42
CA TRP A 24 -44.88 -33.43 -26.45
C TRP A 24 -44.26 -33.85 -25.12
N TRP A 25 -44.47 -35.07 -24.66
CA TRP A 25 -43.88 -35.62 -23.45
C TRP A 25 -42.37 -35.88 -23.62
N LEU A 26 -41.91 -36.39 -24.78
CA LEU A 26 -40.53 -36.61 -25.14
C LEU A 26 -39.76 -35.30 -25.42
N LEU A 27 -40.44 -34.26 -25.91
CA LEU A 27 -39.86 -32.95 -26.21
C LEU A 27 -39.95 -31.96 -25.04
N ARG A 28 -40.57 -32.36 -23.92
CA ARG A 28 -40.53 -31.52 -22.71
C ARG A 28 -39.10 -31.39 -22.27
N PRO A 29 -38.58 -30.13 -22.13
CA PRO A 29 -37.27 -29.93 -21.53
C PRO A 29 -37.28 -30.57 -20.13
N ALA A 30 -36.31 -31.42 -19.87
CA ALA A 30 -36.10 -31.99 -18.53
C ALA A 30 -35.97 -30.85 -17.53
N GLY A 31 -36.90 -30.82 -16.56
CA GLY A 31 -36.84 -29.83 -15.48
C GLY A 31 -35.51 -29.96 -14.72
N VAL A 32 -35.10 -28.91 -13.99
CA VAL A 32 -33.93 -28.97 -13.14
C VAL A 32 -34.06 -30.14 -12.15
N PRO A 33 -33.11 -31.08 -12.10
CA PRO A 33 -33.15 -32.20 -11.16
C PRO A 33 -33.28 -31.71 -9.72
N GLU A 34 -34.04 -32.44 -8.89
CA GLU A 34 -34.15 -32.14 -7.46
C GLU A 34 -32.74 -32.11 -6.81
N GLY A 35 -32.49 -31.12 -5.95
CA GLY A 35 -31.20 -30.94 -5.29
C GLY A 35 -30.19 -30.12 -6.07
N PHE A 36 -30.54 -29.58 -7.25
CA PHE A 36 -29.76 -28.62 -8.02
C PHE A 36 -30.52 -27.30 -8.18
N ALA A 37 -29.77 -26.19 -8.20
CA ALA A 37 -30.29 -24.88 -8.56
C ALA A 37 -29.60 -24.40 -9.84
N VAL A 38 -30.36 -23.71 -10.68
CA VAL A 38 -29.86 -23.18 -11.96
C VAL A 38 -30.25 -21.73 -12.08
N SER A 39 -29.28 -20.91 -12.48
CA SER A 39 -29.53 -19.49 -12.72
C SER A 39 -28.60 -18.94 -13.80
N ASN A 40 -29.12 -17.96 -14.53
CA ASN A 40 -28.32 -17.18 -15.47
C ASN A 40 -27.40 -16.25 -14.71
N GLY A 41 -26.19 -16.11 -15.21
CA GLY A 41 -25.17 -15.26 -14.61
C GLY A 41 -24.23 -14.66 -15.66
N ARG A 42 -23.27 -13.90 -15.15
CA ARG A 42 -22.23 -13.28 -15.98
C ARG A 42 -20.87 -13.50 -15.35
N ILE A 43 -19.88 -13.79 -16.18
CA ILE A 43 -18.49 -13.86 -15.74
C ILE A 43 -17.99 -12.45 -15.45
N GLU A 44 -17.46 -12.27 -14.26
CA GLU A 44 -16.84 -11.05 -13.77
C GLU A 44 -15.43 -11.37 -13.27
N ALA A 45 -14.57 -10.36 -13.25
CA ALA A 45 -13.27 -10.43 -12.59
C ALA A 45 -13.10 -9.20 -11.71
N THR A 46 -12.15 -9.26 -10.79
CA THR A 46 -11.84 -8.09 -9.96
C THR A 46 -11.18 -7.03 -10.82
N GLU A 47 -11.84 -5.87 -10.92
CA GLU A 47 -11.31 -4.71 -11.63
C GLU A 47 -10.45 -3.87 -10.69
N VAL A 48 -9.34 -3.32 -11.25
CA VAL A 48 -8.41 -2.47 -10.54
C VAL A 48 -8.18 -1.22 -11.39
N ASP A 49 -8.56 -0.07 -10.83
CA ASP A 49 -8.29 1.21 -11.46
C ASP A 49 -6.87 1.67 -11.13
N ILE A 50 -6.08 1.94 -12.15
CA ILE A 50 -4.76 2.53 -12.03
C ILE A 50 -4.92 4.04 -12.09
N ALA A 51 -4.69 4.68 -10.95
CA ALA A 51 -4.88 6.12 -10.77
C ALA A 51 -3.58 6.81 -10.36
N SER A 52 -3.40 8.05 -10.77
CA SER A 52 -2.26 8.87 -10.36
C SER A 52 -2.39 9.27 -8.89
N LYS A 53 -1.33 9.11 -8.11
CA LYS A 53 -1.27 9.58 -6.71
C LYS A 53 -1.06 11.09 -6.61
N ILE A 54 -0.48 11.70 -7.64
CA ILE A 54 -0.16 13.13 -7.71
C ILE A 54 -0.86 13.79 -8.89
N ALA A 55 -1.12 15.07 -8.80
CA ALA A 55 -1.61 15.84 -9.94
C ALA A 55 -0.47 16.09 -10.94
N GLY A 56 -0.76 16.00 -12.23
CA GLY A 56 0.21 16.24 -13.28
C GLY A 56 -0.29 15.88 -14.65
N ARG A 57 0.58 16.05 -15.66
CA ARG A 57 0.28 15.67 -17.03
C ARG A 57 0.82 14.27 -17.30
N ILE A 58 0.05 13.45 -18.03
CA ILE A 58 0.52 12.17 -18.56
C ILE A 58 1.55 12.45 -19.65
N ASP A 59 2.74 11.89 -19.50
CA ASP A 59 3.79 11.93 -20.51
C ASP A 59 3.60 10.81 -21.52
N THR A 60 3.57 9.57 -21.05
CA THR A 60 3.44 8.38 -21.90
C THR A 60 2.61 7.29 -21.24
N ILE A 61 1.89 6.51 -22.06
CA ILE A 61 1.25 5.25 -21.68
C ILE A 61 1.96 4.14 -22.46
N LEU A 62 2.56 3.19 -21.74
CA LEU A 62 3.46 2.17 -22.30
C LEU A 62 2.73 0.90 -22.73
N VAL A 63 1.48 0.73 -22.33
CA VAL A 63 0.69 -0.48 -22.54
C VAL A 63 -0.51 -0.22 -23.43
N LYS A 64 -1.01 -1.29 -24.07
CA LYS A 64 -2.18 -1.26 -24.95
C LYS A 64 -3.36 -1.98 -24.28
N GLU A 65 -4.57 -1.64 -24.70
CA GLU A 65 -5.77 -2.37 -24.31
C GLU A 65 -5.67 -3.83 -24.74
N GLY A 66 -6.09 -4.73 -23.84
CA GLY A 66 -5.97 -6.17 -24.02
C GLY A 66 -4.60 -6.76 -23.67
N GLN A 67 -3.58 -5.96 -23.41
CA GLN A 67 -2.23 -6.42 -23.07
C GLN A 67 -2.20 -7.02 -21.66
N PHE A 68 -1.51 -8.16 -21.50
CA PHE A 68 -1.17 -8.72 -20.21
C PHE A 68 0.00 -7.96 -19.60
N VAL A 69 -0.10 -7.70 -18.29
CA VAL A 69 0.90 -6.96 -17.50
C VAL A 69 1.20 -7.73 -16.22
N ARG A 70 2.42 -7.58 -15.71
CA ARG A 70 2.88 -8.21 -14.47
C ARG A 70 2.90 -7.22 -13.32
N GLU A 71 2.81 -7.73 -12.11
CA GLU A 71 2.99 -6.93 -10.89
C GLU A 71 4.32 -6.14 -10.95
N GLY A 72 4.25 -4.83 -10.64
CA GLY A 72 5.39 -3.92 -10.69
C GLY A 72 5.73 -3.38 -12.08
N GLU A 73 5.12 -3.86 -13.16
CA GLU A 73 5.34 -3.34 -14.52
C GLU A 73 4.85 -1.90 -14.64
N VAL A 74 5.66 -1.03 -15.26
CA VAL A 74 5.32 0.38 -15.47
C VAL A 74 4.33 0.49 -16.62
N LEU A 75 3.13 0.97 -16.34
CA LEU A 75 2.03 1.09 -17.28
C LEU A 75 1.95 2.47 -17.94
N ALA A 76 2.23 3.51 -17.16
CA ALA A 76 2.22 4.90 -17.61
C ALA A 76 3.22 5.74 -16.82
N LYS A 77 3.66 6.85 -17.40
CA LYS A 77 4.55 7.83 -16.77
C LYS A 77 3.93 9.21 -16.84
N MET A 78 4.05 9.92 -15.71
CA MET A 78 3.71 11.34 -15.63
C MET A 78 4.92 12.21 -15.99
N ASP A 79 4.69 13.44 -16.39
CA ASP A 79 5.75 14.43 -16.61
C ASP A 79 6.41 14.81 -15.28
N THR A 80 7.67 14.47 -15.14
CA THR A 80 8.45 14.67 -13.90
C THR A 80 9.45 15.82 -13.97
N ARG A 81 9.50 16.60 -15.07
CA ARG A 81 10.52 17.62 -15.27
C ARG A 81 10.57 18.62 -14.12
N VAL A 82 9.42 19.12 -13.68
CA VAL A 82 9.36 20.07 -12.54
C VAL A 82 9.83 19.41 -11.24
N LEU A 83 9.45 18.16 -10.99
CA LEU A 83 9.86 17.40 -9.80
C LEU A 83 11.39 17.14 -9.82
N GLN A 84 11.97 16.89 -10.98
CA GLN A 84 13.41 16.69 -11.12
C GLN A 84 14.18 17.98 -10.79
N GLU A 85 13.73 19.13 -11.27
CA GLU A 85 14.33 20.43 -10.90
C GLU A 85 14.20 20.74 -9.41
N GLN A 86 13.03 20.47 -8.83
CA GLN A 86 12.83 20.60 -7.38
C GLN A 86 13.75 19.67 -6.59
N ARG A 87 14.01 18.46 -7.08
CA ARG A 87 14.95 17.53 -6.46
C ARG A 87 16.39 18.06 -6.52
N MET A 88 16.79 18.64 -7.65
CA MET A 88 18.10 19.28 -7.79
C MET A 88 18.28 20.46 -6.82
N GLU A 89 17.25 21.27 -6.65
CA GLU A 89 17.22 22.34 -5.64
C GLU A 89 17.36 21.77 -4.22
N ALA A 90 16.61 20.74 -3.85
CA ALA A 90 16.71 20.09 -2.54
C ALA A 90 18.10 19.49 -2.28
N ILE A 91 18.76 18.93 -3.30
CA ILE A 91 20.15 18.45 -3.21
C ILE A 91 21.12 19.62 -2.96
N ALA A 92 20.90 20.78 -3.57
CA ALA A 92 21.70 21.97 -3.30
C ALA A 92 21.51 22.46 -1.85
N GLN A 93 20.28 22.44 -1.33
CA GLN A 93 19.99 22.78 0.08
C GLN A 93 20.66 21.80 1.06
N ILE A 94 20.75 20.50 0.74
CA ILE A 94 21.52 19.54 1.54
C ILE A 94 22.99 19.93 1.60
N LYS A 95 23.61 20.30 0.48
CA LYS A 95 25.03 20.74 0.43
C LYS A 95 25.27 22.02 1.24
N GLU A 96 24.36 22.98 1.16
CA GLU A 96 24.38 24.18 1.97
C GLU A 96 24.36 23.86 3.47
N ALA A 97 23.40 23.01 3.89
CA ALA A 97 23.31 22.58 5.29
C ALA A 97 24.54 21.80 5.76
N GLN A 98 25.14 20.96 4.90
CA GLN A 98 26.40 20.26 5.20
C GLN A 98 27.58 21.26 5.37
N SER A 99 27.64 22.33 4.58
CA SER A 99 28.62 23.37 4.74
C SER A 99 28.47 24.10 6.08
N ALA A 100 27.23 24.30 6.53
CA ALA A 100 26.95 24.86 7.86
C ALA A 100 27.46 23.95 9.00
N VAL A 101 27.36 22.63 8.86
CA VAL A 101 27.93 21.66 9.80
C VAL A 101 29.45 21.79 9.85
N ALA A 102 30.11 21.87 8.69
CA ALA A 102 31.57 22.03 8.63
C ALA A 102 32.01 23.34 9.29
N ALA A 103 31.30 24.44 9.09
CA ALA A 103 31.57 25.71 9.75
C ALA A 103 31.39 25.63 11.27
N ALA A 104 30.34 24.95 11.76
CA ALA A 104 30.13 24.73 13.19
C ALA A 104 31.21 23.85 13.82
N GLN A 105 31.73 22.85 13.10
CA GLN A 105 32.85 22.01 13.53
C GLN A 105 34.14 22.82 13.64
N ALA A 106 34.45 23.68 12.67
CA ALA A 106 35.62 24.58 12.74
C ALA A 106 35.54 25.54 13.93
N LEU A 107 34.34 26.06 14.24
CA LEU A 107 34.10 26.86 15.43
C LEU A 107 34.39 26.08 16.72
N LEU A 108 33.96 24.82 16.81
CA LEU A 108 34.24 23.95 17.96
C LEU A 108 35.76 23.77 18.14
N GLU A 109 36.51 23.50 17.08
CA GLU A 109 37.99 23.38 17.15
C GLU A 109 38.66 24.65 17.63
N GLN A 110 38.19 25.82 17.16
CA GLN A 110 38.64 27.13 17.66
C GLN A 110 38.41 27.23 19.18
N ARG A 111 37.21 26.96 19.69
CA ARG A 111 36.87 27.02 21.12
C ARG A 111 37.72 26.05 21.98
N GLN A 112 37.99 24.86 21.46
CA GLN A 112 38.89 23.90 22.11
C GLN A 112 40.31 24.42 22.19
N SER A 113 40.79 25.12 21.16
CA SER A 113 42.14 25.75 21.17
C SER A 113 42.22 26.91 22.16
N GLU A 114 41.18 27.75 22.24
CA GLU A 114 41.06 28.81 23.25
C GLU A 114 41.06 28.24 24.68
N THR A 115 40.34 27.10 24.90
CA THR A 115 40.33 26.44 26.22
C THR A 115 41.70 25.88 26.58
N ARG A 116 42.48 25.34 25.63
CA ARG A 116 43.85 24.88 25.86
C ARG A 116 44.76 26.04 26.25
N ALA A 117 44.60 27.19 25.60
CA ALA A 117 45.37 28.40 25.96
C ALA A 117 45.03 28.90 27.38
N ALA A 118 43.74 28.95 27.74
CA ALA A 118 43.29 29.29 29.09
C ALA A 118 43.81 28.31 30.14
N GLN A 119 43.85 27.01 29.86
CA GLN A 119 44.42 26.00 30.74
C GLN A 119 45.94 26.19 30.96
N SER A 120 46.66 26.59 29.90
CA SER A 120 48.10 26.90 30.02
C SER A 120 48.33 28.10 30.94
N LEU A 121 47.45 29.12 30.88
CA LEU A 121 47.49 30.26 31.80
C LEU A 121 47.26 29.84 33.25
N VAL A 122 46.30 28.91 33.52
CA VAL A 122 46.10 28.35 34.86
C VAL A 122 47.38 27.69 35.36
N ASN A 123 48.08 26.91 34.53
CA ASN A 123 49.35 26.26 34.92
C ASN A 123 50.43 27.27 35.23
N GLN A 124 50.52 28.36 34.47
CA GLN A 124 51.47 29.46 34.74
C GLN A 124 51.18 30.16 36.09
N ARG A 125 49.88 30.52 36.33
CA ARG A 125 49.48 31.17 37.59
C ARG A 125 49.63 30.23 38.81
N GLN A 126 49.44 28.92 38.63
CA GLN A 126 49.69 27.92 39.68
C GLN A 126 51.19 27.90 40.04
N ALA A 127 52.13 27.90 39.09
CA ALA A 127 53.56 27.92 39.32
C ALA A 127 53.99 29.21 39.99
N GLU A 128 53.42 30.39 39.61
CA GLU A 128 53.64 31.66 40.26
C GLU A 128 53.19 31.64 41.74
N LEU A 129 51.94 31.16 42.00
CA LEU A 129 51.47 31.01 43.38
C LEU A 129 52.36 30.10 44.20
N ASP A 130 52.80 28.95 43.66
CA ASP A 130 53.67 28.01 44.37
C ASP A 130 55.03 28.71 44.76
N SER A 131 55.57 29.54 43.88
CA SER A 131 56.78 30.30 44.13
C SER A 131 56.63 31.33 45.27
N VAL A 132 55.56 32.18 45.17
CA VAL A 132 55.34 33.24 46.20
C VAL A 132 54.82 32.62 47.52
N ALA A 133 54.10 31.54 47.53
CA ALA A 133 53.68 30.83 48.74
C ALA A 133 54.85 30.21 49.47
N LYS A 134 55.82 29.62 48.76
CA LYS A 134 57.08 29.16 49.38
C LYS A 134 57.89 30.32 49.96
N ARG A 135 57.95 31.49 49.35
CA ARG A 135 58.59 32.70 49.82
C ARG A 135 57.92 33.18 51.12
N HIS A 136 56.60 33.35 51.12
CA HIS A 136 55.79 33.73 52.29
C HIS A 136 56.03 32.78 53.48
N THR A 137 56.04 31.45 53.25
CA THR A 137 56.29 30.44 54.26
C THR A 137 57.71 30.63 54.93
N ARG A 138 58.73 30.90 54.10
CA ARG A 138 60.05 31.17 54.58
C ARG A 138 60.06 32.47 55.36
N SER A 139 59.50 33.56 54.86
CA SER A 139 59.45 34.87 55.55
C SER A 139 58.72 34.75 56.87
N ARG A 140 57.64 34.02 56.98
CA ARG A 140 56.90 33.72 58.22
C ARG A 140 57.84 33.06 59.28
N SER A 141 58.63 32.06 58.85
CA SER A 141 59.57 31.37 59.73
C SER A 141 60.74 32.31 60.20
N LEU A 142 61.24 33.21 59.32
CA LEU A 142 62.28 34.16 59.64
C LEU A 142 61.75 35.27 60.54
N ALA A 143 60.55 35.78 60.37
CA ALA A 143 59.89 36.75 61.22
C ALA A 143 59.73 36.25 62.66
N GLN A 144 59.33 34.97 62.84
CA GLN A 144 59.24 34.32 64.15
C GLN A 144 60.56 34.26 64.90
N ARG A 145 61.69 34.34 64.16
CA ARG A 145 63.08 34.38 64.75
C ARG A 145 63.63 35.76 64.84
N GLY A 146 62.84 36.79 64.48
CA GLY A 146 63.31 38.21 64.48
C GLY A 146 64.28 38.58 63.34
N ALA A 147 64.36 37.73 62.26
CA ALA A 147 65.37 37.90 61.22
C ALA A 147 64.92 38.79 60.04
N ILE A 148 63.61 39.19 59.98
CA ILE A 148 63.02 40.09 58.97
C ILE A 148 62.08 41.10 59.63
N SER A 149 61.74 42.20 58.94
CA SER A 149 60.73 43.16 59.39
C SER A 149 59.30 42.69 59.23
N ALA A 150 58.40 43.24 60.07
CA ALA A 150 56.95 42.97 59.94
C ALA A 150 56.43 43.41 58.57
N GLN A 151 56.89 44.52 58.02
CA GLN A 151 56.55 45.02 56.68
C GLN A 151 56.91 44.02 55.60
N GLN A 152 58.08 43.39 55.61
CA GLN A 152 58.48 42.39 54.62
C GLN A 152 57.61 41.15 54.70
N LEU A 153 57.15 40.71 55.90
CA LEU A 153 56.18 39.59 56.04
C LEU A 153 54.82 39.94 55.47
N ASP A 154 54.32 41.16 55.73
CA ASP A 154 53.04 41.62 55.19
C ASP A 154 53.09 41.77 53.68
N ASP A 155 54.19 42.27 53.08
CA ASP A 155 54.36 42.33 51.62
C ASP A 155 54.36 40.95 50.97
N ASP A 156 55.07 39.96 51.55
CA ASP A 156 55.10 38.59 51.04
C ASP A 156 53.74 37.87 51.21
N ARG A 157 52.95 38.20 52.23
CA ARG A 157 51.62 37.74 52.45
C ARG A 157 50.67 38.29 51.39
N ALA A 158 50.67 39.59 51.16
CA ALA A 158 49.86 40.27 50.16
C ALA A 158 50.18 39.76 48.75
N ALA A 159 51.45 39.48 48.43
CA ALA A 159 51.88 38.88 47.17
C ALA A 159 51.29 37.47 47.00
N ALA A 160 51.26 36.62 48.06
CA ALA A 160 50.71 35.31 48.01
C ALA A 160 49.16 35.32 47.83
N GLU A 161 48.49 36.27 48.53
CA GLU A 161 47.04 36.46 48.40
C GLU A 161 46.65 36.95 46.96
N SER A 162 47.42 37.88 46.41
CA SER A 162 47.25 38.37 45.02
C SER A 162 47.48 37.29 44.01
N ALA A 163 48.53 36.46 44.13
CA ALA A 163 48.76 35.32 43.23
C ALA A 163 47.61 34.25 43.30
N ARG A 164 47.07 34.03 44.51
CA ARG A 164 45.91 33.15 44.69
C ARG A 164 44.69 33.71 43.96
N ALA A 165 44.37 34.97 44.10
CA ALA A 165 43.29 35.64 43.40
C ALA A 165 43.44 35.56 41.87
N ALA A 166 44.65 35.75 41.37
CA ALA A 166 44.96 35.60 39.96
C ALA A 166 44.79 34.19 39.43
N LEU A 167 45.14 33.16 40.22
CA LEU A 167 44.85 31.75 39.87
C LEU A 167 43.36 31.46 39.79
N GLU A 168 42.60 31.92 40.77
CA GLU A 168 41.13 31.70 40.76
C GLU A 168 40.46 32.40 39.58
N SER A 169 40.91 33.60 39.22
CA SER A 169 40.47 34.29 37.99
C SER A 169 40.80 33.50 36.73
N ALA A 170 42.01 32.93 36.61
CA ALA A 170 42.38 32.08 35.47
C ALA A 170 41.51 30.78 35.40
N LYS A 171 41.21 30.16 36.55
CA LYS A 171 40.29 29.00 36.60
C LYS A 171 38.88 29.37 36.16
N ALA A 172 38.38 30.53 36.58
CA ALA A 172 37.06 31.01 36.12
C ALA A 172 37.03 31.21 34.60
N GLN A 173 38.14 31.70 33.99
CA GLN A 173 38.26 31.82 32.54
C GLN A 173 38.21 30.45 31.82
N VAL A 174 38.84 29.40 32.40
CA VAL A 174 38.70 28.01 31.86
C VAL A 174 37.27 27.53 31.93
N SER A 175 36.57 27.81 33.02
CA SER A 175 35.15 27.42 33.14
C SER A 175 34.27 28.12 32.10
N ALA A 176 34.51 29.40 31.83
CA ALA A 176 33.80 30.14 30.79
C ALA A 176 34.13 29.61 29.38
N SER A 177 35.38 29.26 29.10
CA SER A 177 35.74 28.68 27.79
C SER A 177 35.18 27.28 27.60
N LYS A 178 35.02 26.44 28.66
CA LYS A 178 34.33 25.16 28.60
C LYS A 178 32.84 25.32 28.29
N ALA A 179 32.18 26.32 28.87
CA ALA A 179 30.78 26.63 28.53
C ALA A 179 30.63 27.03 27.06
N ALA A 180 31.62 27.76 26.50
CA ALA A 180 31.62 28.09 25.07
C ALA A 180 31.80 26.87 24.16
N ILE A 181 32.54 25.83 24.60
CA ILE A 181 32.63 24.54 23.89
C ILE A 181 31.26 23.87 23.84
N GLU A 182 30.51 23.82 24.95
CA GLU A 182 29.17 23.19 24.96
C GLU A 182 28.18 23.95 24.06
N ALA A 183 28.26 25.27 24.04
CA ALA A 183 27.49 26.08 23.09
C ALA A 183 27.86 25.77 21.63
N ALA A 184 29.14 25.62 21.31
CA ALA A 184 29.57 25.22 19.96
C ALA A 184 29.13 23.80 19.58
N ARG A 185 29.10 22.85 20.52
CA ARG A 185 28.54 21.51 20.30
C ARG A 185 27.05 21.55 19.99
N THR A 186 26.30 22.38 20.70
CA THR A 186 24.88 22.59 20.43
C THR A 186 24.64 23.14 19.02
N ASN A 187 25.50 24.06 18.56
CA ASN A 187 25.43 24.59 17.20
C ASN A 187 25.64 23.49 16.13
N ILE A 188 26.55 22.53 16.39
CA ILE A 188 26.74 21.39 15.49
C ILE A 188 25.46 20.56 15.41
N ILE A 189 24.83 20.23 16.55
CA ILE A 189 23.56 19.48 16.59
C ILE A 189 22.48 20.22 15.80
N GLN A 190 22.34 21.53 15.98
CA GLN A 190 21.39 22.33 15.21
C GLN A 190 21.66 22.29 13.69
N ALA A 191 22.92 22.37 13.29
CA ALA A 191 23.31 22.28 11.88
C ALA A 191 23.02 20.89 11.32
N GLN A 192 23.30 19.82 12.07
CA GLN A 192 22.96 18.43 11.67
C GLN A 192 21.46 18.23 11.50
N THR A 193 20.63 18.77 12.41
CA THR A 193 19.16 18.72 12.28
C THR A 193 18.67 19.40 10.99
N ARG A 194 19.33 20.48 10.56
CA ARG A 194 19.02 21.13 9.27
C ARG A 194 19.35 20.23 8.09
N VAL A 195 20.46 19.48 8.14
CA VAL A 195 20.80 18.49 7.11
C VAL A 195 19.72 17.41 7.03
N GLU A 196 19.27 16.88 8.17
CA GLU A 196 18.21 15.88 8.23
C GLU A 196 16.88 16.39 7.64
N ALA A 197 16.51 17.64 7.95
CA ALA A 197 15.33 18.29 7.39
C ALA A 197 15.43 18.46 5.87
N ALA A 198 16.58 18.91 5.35
CA ALA A 198 16.80 19.03 3.91
C ALA A 198 16.78 17.68 3.21
N GLN A 199 17.36 16.63 3.80
CA GLN A 199 17.28 15.26 3.30
C GLN A 199 15.85 14.72 3.30
N ALA A 200 15.04 15.04 4.32
CA ALA A 200 13.62 14.64 4.35
C ALA A 200 12.84 15.28 3.19
N THR A 201 13.15 16.54 2.87
CA THR A 201 12.55 17.22 1.71
C THR A 201 12.93 16.53 0.40
N GLU A 202 14.21 16.19 0.20
CA GLU A 202 14.66 15.46 -1.00
C GLU A 202 13.97 14.10 -1.11
N ARG A 203 13.89 13.32 -0.02
CA ARG A 203 13.22 12.01 -0.02
C ARG A 203 11.74 12.13 -0.39
N ARG A 204 11.03 13.16 0.08
CA ARG A 204 9.63 13.41 -0.31
C ARG A 204 9.50 13.63 -1.81
N ILE A 205 10.36 14.49 -2.40
CA ILE A 205 10.34 14.75 -3.84
C ILE A 205 10.71 13.50 -4.65
N ALA A 206 11.67 12.71 -4.18
CA ALA A 206 12.05 11.44 -4.79
C ALA A 206 10.87 10.44 -4.77
N ALA A 207 10.10 10.39 -3.68
CA ALA A 207 8.88 9.58 -3.60
C ALA A 207 7.79 10.07 -4.55
N ASP A 208 7.65 11.39 -4.74
CA ASP A 208 6.71 11.97 -5.71
C ASP A 208 7.12 11.62 -7.16
N ILE A 209 8.42 11.57 -7.46
CA ILE A 209 8.94 11.10 -8.76
C ILE A 209 8.66 9.60 -8.95
N ASP A 210 8.87 8.74 -7.94
CA ASP A 210 8.52 7.31 -8.05
C ASP A 210 7.01 7.12 -8.21
N ASN A 211 6.19 7.89 -7.51
CA ASN A 211 4.74 7.89 -7.67
C ASN A 211 4.25 8.40 -9.05
N SER A 212 5.14 9.06 -9.81
CA SER A 212 4.87 9.46 -11.19
C SER A 212 4.95 8.29 -12.19
N GLU A 213 5.53 7.17 -11.80
CA GLU A 213 5.47 5.92 -12.54
C GLU A 213 4.28 5.09 -12.03
N LEU A 214 3.25 4.97 -12.86
CA LEU A 214 2.08 4.17 -12.54
C LEU A 214 2.38 2.71 -12.84
N LYS A 215 2.43 1.88 -11.81
CA LYS A 215 2.81 0.46 -11.89
C LYS A 215 1.59 -0.43 -11.64
N ALA A 216 1.57 -1.60 -12.27
CA ALA A 216 0.56 -2.62 -12.01
C ALA A 216 0.69 -3.14 -10.56
N PRO A 217 -0.38 -3.12 -9.75
CA PRO A 217 -0.33 -3.60 -8.37
C PRO A 217 -0.36 -5.14 -8.27
N ARG A 218 -0.67 -5.83 -9.36
CA ARG A 218 -0.74 -7.30 -9.51
C ARG A 218 -0.72 -7.69 -10.97
N ASP A 219 -0.57 -8.99 -11.22
CA ASP A 219 -0.71 -9.54 -12.58
C ASP A 219 -2.15 -9.37 -13.08
N GLY A 220 -2.31 -9.06 -14.37
CA GLY A 220 -3.62 -8.87 -14.95
C GLY A 220 -3.58 -8.49 -16.42
N ARG A 221 -4.73 -8.06 -16.94
CA ARG A 221 -4.86 -7.57 -18.32
C ARG A 221 -5.44 -6.17 -18.32
N VAL A 222 -4.85 -5.27 -19.09
CA VAL A 222 -5.40 -3.93 -19.31
C VAL A 222 -6.73 -4.06 -20.04
N GLN A 223 -7.79 -3.49 -19.48
CA GLN A 223 -9.14 -3.58 -20.05
C GLN A 223 -9.40 -2.41 -21.00
N TYR A 224 -9.22 -1.20 -20.51
CA TYR A 224 -9.35 0.03 -21.32
C TYR A 224 -8.51 1.16 -20.72
N ARG A 225 -8.23 2.15 -21.57
CA ARG A 225 -7.60 3.40 -21.15
C ARG A 225 -8.67 4.44 -20.85
N VAL A 226 -8.50 5.16 -19.74
CA VAL A 226 -9.40 6.23 -19.30
C VAL A 226 -8.87 7.59 -19.73
N ALA A 227 -7.55 7.72 -19.77
CA ALA A 227 -6.87 8.98 -20.09
C ALA A 227 -5.81 8.78 -21.19
N GLU A 228 -5.46 9.86 -21.88
CA GLU A 228 -4.54 9.86 -23.00
C GLU A 228 -3.24 10.65 -22.70
N PRO A 229 -2.13 10.34 -23.39
CA PRO A 229 -0.90 11.12 -23.27
C PRO A 229 -1.13 12.61 -23.58
N GLY A 230 -0.57 13.48 -22.74
CA GLY A 230 -0.75 14.93 -22.80
C GLY A 230 -1.90 15.47 -21.95
N GLU A 231 -2.78 14.62 -21.45
CA GLU A 231 -3.88 15.00 -20.56
C GLU A 231 -3.38 15.35 -19.15
N VAL A 232 -4.05 16.30 -18.50
CA VAL A 232 -3.73 16.73 -17.12
C VAL A 232 -4.74 16.14 -16.16
N LEU A 233 -4.23 15.41 -15.17
CA LEU A 233 -5.04 14.74 -14.15
C LEU A 233 -4.84 15.38 -12.78
N ALA A 234 -5.91 15.40 -12.00
CA ALA A 234 -5.83 15.65 -10.55
C ALA A 234 -5.31 14.39 -9.83
N ALA A 235 -4.88 14.54 -8.58
CA ALA A 235 -4.60 13.40 -7.71
C ALA A 235 -5.85 12.52 -7.56
N GLY A 236 -5.68 11.20 -7.71
CA GLY A 236 -6.78 10.23 -7.79
C GLY A 236 -7.39 10.08 -9.20
N GLY A 237 -6.92 10.82 -10.21
CA GLY A 237 -7.37 10.67 -11.59
C GLY A 237 -6.99 9.30 -12.16
N ARG A 238 -7.99 8.58 -12.72
CA ARG A 238 -7.80 7.27 -13.33
C ARG A 238 -7.12 7.40 -14.68
N VAL A 239 -6.13 6.54 -14.93
CA VAL A 239 -5.38 6.49 -16.19
C VAL A 239 -5.80 5.31 -17.05
N LEU A 240 -5.91 4.14 -16.42
CA LEU A 240 -6.38 2.92 -17.08
C LEU A 240 -7.04 1.99 -16.06
N ASN A 241 -7.85 1.08 -16.59
CA ASN A 241 -8.48 0.02 -15.84
C ASN A 241 -7.84 -1.32 -16.22
N MET A 242 -7.57 -2.16 -15.25
CA MET A 242 -7.10 -3.53 -15.46
C MET A 242 -7.97 -4.54 -14.72
N VAL A 243 -7.99 -5.76 -15.21
CA VAL A 243 -8.68 -6.88 -14.59
C VAL A 243 -7.67 -7.90 -14.07
N ASP A 244 -7.92 -8.35 -12.85
CA ASP A 244 -7.21 -9.46 -12.23
C ASP A 244 -7.81 -10.77 -12.73
N LEU A 245 -7.10 -11.45 -13.62
CA LEU A 245 -7.54 -12.72 -14.18
C LEU A 245 -7.26 -13.93 -13.27
N SER A 246 -6.67 -13.72 -12.10
CA SER A 246 -6.54 -14.75 -11.07
C SER A 246 -7.77 -14.84 -10.17
N ASP A 247 -8.65 -13.83 -10.21
CA ASP A 247 -9.87 -13.76 -9.41
C ASP A 247 -11.10 -13.56 -10.31
N VAL A 248 -11.46 -14.64 -11.01
CA VAL A 248 -12.62 -14.68 -11.92
C VAL A 248 -13.75 -15.48 -11.28
N TYR A 249 -14.94 -14.95 -11.33
CA TYR A 249 -16.14 -15.57 -10.77
C TYR A 249 -17.36 -15.29 -11.64
N MET A 250 -18.37 -16.13 -11.50
CA MET A 250 -19.70 -15.85 -12.07
C MET A 250 -20.60 -15.27 -10.98
N THR A 251 -21.21 -14.13 -11.26
CA THR A 251 -22.28 -13.55 -10.47
C THR A 251 -23.63 -14.00 -11.03
N PHE A 252 -24.49 -14.55 -10.17
CA PHE A 252 -25.84 -14.99 -10.51
C PHE A 252 -26.78 -14.80 -9.32
N PHE A 253 -28.08 -15.00 -9.53
CA PHE A 253 -29.09 -14.73 -8.52
C PHE A 253 -29.94 -15.96 -8.28
N LEU A 254 -30.16 -16.31 -7.01
CA LEU A 254 -30.99 -17.42 -6.61
C LEU A 254 -32.16 -16.97 -5.72
N PRO A 255 -33.34 -17.60 -5.83
CA PRO A 255 -34.47 -17.36 -4.93
C PRO A 255 -34.10 -17.67 -3.48
N THR A 256 -34.85 -17.10 -2.53
CA THR A 256 -34.67 -17.26 -1.09
C THR A 256 -34.50 -18.72 -0.66
N GLU A 257 -35.37 -19.60 -1.16
CA GLU A 257 -35.38 -21.01 -0.77
C GLU A 257 -34.08 -21.72 -1.12
N GLN A 258 -33.56 -21.48 -2.34
CA GLN A 258 -32.32 -22.09 -2.81
C GLN A 258 -31.08 -21.43 -2.20
N ALA A 259 -31.09 -20.09 -2.11
CA ALA A 259 -29.97 -19.35 -1.53
C ALA A 259 -29.75 -19.65 -0.04
N GLY A 260 -30.82 -19.86 0.71
CA GLY A 260 -30.78 -20.16 2.16
C GLY A 260 -30.18 -21.52 2.52
N THR A 261 -30.16 -22.45 1.57
CA THR A 261 -29.61 -23.82 1.74
C THR A 261 -28.17 -23.94 1.26
N LEU A 262 -27.65 -22.92 0.52
CA LEU A 262 -26.29 -22.95 0.00
C LEU A 262 -25.23 -22.79 1.09
N LYS A 263 -24.21 -23.62 1.02
CA LYS A 263 -23.01 -23.48 1.85
C LYS A 263 -21.89 -22.77 1.08
N LEU A 264 -21.11 -21.96 1.78
CA LEU A 264 -19.86 -21.46 1.25
C LEU A 264 -18.89 -22.62 1.03
N GLY A 265 -18.18 -22.61 -0.09
CA GLY A 265 -17.35 -23.75 -0.52
C GLY A 265 -18.09 -24.83 -1.30
N GLY A 266 -19.43 -24.74 -1.43
CA GLY A 266 -20.23 -25.65 -2.23
C GLY A 266 -19.81 -25.64 -3.71
N GLU A 267 -19.99 -26.79 -4.37
CA GLU A 267 -19.61 -26.95 -5.79
C GLU A 267 -20.61 -26.31 -6.74
N ALA A 268 -20.10 -25.72 -7.79
CA ALA A 268 -20.86 -25.22 -8.93
C ALA A 268 -20.24 -25.68 -10.26
N ARG A 269 -21.03 -25.66 -11.31
CA ARG A 269 -20.58 -25.86 -12.71
C ARG A 269 -21.07 -24.67 -13.52
N LEU A 270 -20.16 -24.04 -14.22
CA LEU A 270 -20.45 -22.90 -15.07
C LEU A 270 -20.43 -23.33 -16.52
N ILE A 271 -21.48 -22.95 -17.25
CA ILE A 271 -21.65 -23.20 -18.68
C ILE A 271 -21.77 -21.83 -19.34
N LEU A 272 -20.82 -21.47 -20.17
CA LEU A 272 -20.83 -20.19 -20.88
C LEU A 272 -21.60 -20.33 -22.19
N ASP A 273 -22.39 -19.33 -22.54
CA ASP A 273 -23.14 -19.34 -23.83
C ASP A 273 -22.19 -19.35 -25.04
N ALA A 274 -20.98 -18.76 -24.86
CA ALA A 274 -19.94 -18.77 -25.88
C ALA A 274 -19.23 -20.12 -26.04
N ALA A 275 -19.35 -21.04 -25.07
CA ALA A 275 -18.70 -22.34 -25.05
C ALA A 275 -19.61 -23.39 -24.38
N PRO A 276 -20.74 -23.74 -25.03
CA PRO A 276 -21.80 -24.58 -24.42
C PRO A 276 -21.35 -26.03 -24.14
N ASP A 277 -20.25 -26.47 -24.71
CA ASP A 277 -19.69 -27.82 -24.49
C ASP A 277 -18.80 -27.92 -23.27
N LEU A 278 -18.33 -26.78 -22.74
CA LEU A 278 -17.46 -26.73 -21.56
C LEU A 278 -18.26 -26.74 -20.26
N ARG A 279 -17.74 -27.43 -19.26
CA ARG A 279 -18.27 -27.50 -17.90
C ARG A 279 -17.17 -27.08 -16.94
N ILE A 280 -17.17 -25.78 -16.59
CA ILE A 280 -16.12 -25.17 -15.79
C ILE A 280 -16.42 -25.39 -14.31
N PRO A 281 -15.56 -26.06 -13.56
CA PRO A 281 -15.74 -26.21 -12.12
C PRO A 281 -15.58 -24.86 -11.43
N ALA A 282 -16.43 -24.61 -10.44
CA ALA A 282 -16.37 -23.41 -9.60
C ALA A 282 -16.83 -23.75 -8.18
N THR A 283 -16.49 -22.87 -7.25
CA THR A 283 -16.86 -22.97 -5.84
C THR A 283 -17.63 -21.73 -5.39
N ILE A 284 -18.68 -21.92 -4.60
CA ILE A 284 -19.46 -20.81 -4.03
C ILE A 284 -18.57 -20.03 -3.06
N SER A 285 -18.19 -18.82 -3.46
CA SER A 285 -17.32 -17.94 -2.67
C SER A 285 -18.07 -16.89 -1.87
N PHE A 286 -19.31 -16.58 -2.27
CA PHE A 286 -20.12 -15.55 -1.63
C PHE A 286 -21.62 -15.80 -1.83
N VAL A 287 -22.39 -15.58 -0.76
CA VAL A 287 -23.85 -15.50 -0.78
C VAL A 287 -24.24 -14.22 -0.06
N ALA A 288 -25.01 -13.36 -0.70
CA ALA A 288 -25.43 -12.07 -0.13
C ALA A 288 -26.35 -12.30 1.08
N SER A 289 -26.13 -11.51 2.15
CA SER A 289 -26.98 -11.54 3.34
C SER A 289 -28.26 -10.70 3.19
N VAL A 290 -28.38 -9.93 2.12
CA VAL A 290 -29.52 -9.06 1.82
C VAL A 290 -29.96 -9.31 0.39
N ALA A 291 -31.28 -9.45 0.19
CA ALA A 291 -31.86 -9.58 -1.14
C ALA A 291 -31.64 -8.32 -1.97
N GLN A 292 -31.29 -8.48 -3.24
CA GLN A 292 -31.03 -7.35 -4.15
C GLN A 292 -32.24 -6.95 -4.99
N PHE A 293 -33.29 -7.72 -5.00
CA PHE A 293 -34.50 -7.42 -5.74
C PHE A 293 -35.69 -7.45 -4.78
N THR A 294 -36.19 -6.29 -4.43
CA THR A 294 -37.41 -6.12 -3.64
C THR A 294 -38.49 -5.48 -4.51
N PRO A 295 -39.68 -6.06 -4.57
CA PRO A 295 -40.83 -5.37 -5.19
C PRO A 295 -41.13 -4.06 -4.47
N LYS A 296 -41.66 -3.09 -5.19
CA LYS A 296 -41.91 -1.71 -4.67
C LYS A 296 -43.04 -1.59 -3.64
N THR A 297 -43.70 -2.66 -3.24
CA THR A 297 -44.90 -2.66 -2.36
C THR A 297 -44.90 -3.82 -1.40
N VAL A 298 -45.64 -3.66 -0.30
CA VAL A 298 -45.82 -4.52 0.87
C VAL A 298 -45.57 -6.01 0.63
N GLU A 299 -44.67 -6.60 1.42
CA GLU A 299 -44.29 -8.02 1.35
C GLU A 299 -45.45 -8.96 1.63
N THR A 300 -45.99 -9.58 0.59
CA THR A 300 -46.83 -10.77 0.70
C THR A 300 -45.94 -12.02 0.78
N SER A 301 -46.52 -13.16 1.21
CA SER A 301 -45.77 -14.43 1.26
C SER A 301 -45.19 -14.81 -0.11
N ASP A 302 -45.96 -14.59 -1.18
CA ASP A 302 -45.55 -14.90 -2.56
C ASP A 302 -44.45 -13.95 -3.09
N GLU A 303 -44.40 -12.73 -2.59
CA GLU A 303 -43.34 -11.78 -2.97
C GLU A 303 -42.02 -12.05 -2.26
N ARG A 304 -42.08 -12.55 -1.02
CA ARG A 304 -40.87 -13.00 -0.29
C ARG A 304 -40.17 -14.16 -0.97
N LEU A 305 -40.90 -15.07 -1.60
CA LEU A 305 -40.33 -16.17 -2.38
C LEU A 305 -39.63 -15.70 -3.66
N LYS A 306 -39.98 -14.52 -4.17
CA LYS A 306 -39.37 -13.91 -5.37
C LYS A 306 -38.14 -13.06 -5.05
N LEU A 307 -37.79 -12.92 -3.78
CA LEU A 307 -36.55 -12.22 -3.40
C LEU A 307 -35.34 -12.99 -3.94
N MET A 308 -34.46 -12.26 -4.63
CA MET A 308 -33.26 -12.83 -5.23
C MET A 308 -32.01 -12.44 -4.44
N PHE A 309 -31.20 -13.42 -4.12
CA PHE A 309 -29.92 -13.25 -3.45
C PHE A 309 -28.78 -13.41 -4.43
N ARG A 310 -27.86 -12.46 -4.42
CA ARG A 310 -26.66 -12.52 -5.24
C ARG A 310 -25.70 -13.59 -4.70
N VAL A 311 -25.29 -14.46 -5.60
CA VAL A 311 -24.33 -15.52 -5.33
C VAL A 311 -23.13 -15.34 -6.26
N LYS A 312 -21.92 -15.62 -5.78
CA LYS A 312 -20.71 -15.67 -6.59
C LYS A 312 -20.11 -17.06 -6.53
N ALA A 313 -19.83 -17.62 -7.70
CA ALA A 313 -19.08 -18.87 -7.85
C ALA A 313 -17.71 -18.54 -8.45
N ARG A 314 -16.63 -18.80 -7.72
CA ARG A 314 -15.25 -18.53 -8.12
C ARG A 314 -14.67 -19.72 -8.87
N ILE A 315 -14.00 -19.44 -9.98
CA ILE A 315 -13.23 -20.41 -10.73
C ILE A 315 -11.88 -20.62 -10.04
N PRO A 316 -11.38 -21.87 -9.90
CA PRO A 316 -10.07 -22.14 -9.30
C PRO A 316 -8.95 -21.37 -10.01
N PRO A 317 -8.05 -20.66 -9.26
CA PRO A 317 -6.98 -19.88 -9.86
C PRO A 317 -6.01 -20.70 -10.72
N GLU A 318 -5.78 -21.97 -10.37
CA GLU A 318 -4.90 -22.88 -11.10
C GLU A 318 -5.43 -23.13 -12.52
N LEU A 319 -6.77 -23.24 -12.66
CA LEU A 319 -7.43 -23.42 -13.94
C LEU A 319 -7.35 -22.15 -14.78
N LEU A 320 -7.50 -20.98 -14.14
CA LEU A 320 -7.41 -19.68 -14.82
C LEU A 320 -6.00 -19.45 -15.37
N GLN A 321 -4.96 -19.81 -14.62
CA GLN A 321 -3.56 -19.67 -15.06
C GLN A 321 -3.23 -20.55 -16.28
N GLN A 322 -3.83 -21.72 -16.38
CA GLN A 322 -3.63 -22.62 -17.55
C GLN A 322 -4.32 -22.12 -18.81
N HIS A 323 -5.36 -21.29 -18.68
CA HIS A 323 -6.22 -20.88 -19.79
C HIS A 323 -6.41 -19.36 -19.89
N LEU A 324 -5.43 -18.55 -19.46
CA LEU A 324 -5.51 -17.07 -19.37
C LEU A 324 -5.99 -16.40 -20.67
N GLU A 325 -5.57 -16.91 -21.83
CA GLU A 325 -5.91 -16.32 -23.13
C GLU A 325 -7.39 -16.48 -23.48
N TYR A 326 -8.03 -17.53 -22.95
CA TYR A 326 -9.46 -17.80 -23.18
C TYR A 326 -10.37 -17.08 -22.20
N VAL A 327 -9.82 -16.58 -21.08
CA VAL A 327 -10.62 -15.91 -20.04
C VAL A 327 -11.09 -14.53 -20.54
N LYS A 328 -12.39 -14.40 -20.72
CA LYS A 328 -13.06 -13.14 -21.08
C LYS A 328 -14.10 -12.81 -20.03
N THR A 329 -14.07 -11.60 -19.52
CA THR A 329 -15.07 -11.05 -18.62
C THR A 329 -16.28 -10.55 -19.38
N GLY A 330 -17.43 -10.46 -18.71
CA GLY A 330 -18.66 -9.98 -19.33
C GLY A 330 -19.48 -11.05 -20.06
N LEU A 331 -18.95 -12.28 -20.27
CA LEU A 331 -19.65 -13.35 -20.94
C LEU A 331 -20.85 -13.83 -20.10
N PRO A 332 -22.04 -13.93 -20.71
CA PRO A 332 -23.20 -14.56 -20.09
C PRO A 332 -23.05 -16.09 -20.07
N GLY A 333 -23.79 -16.71 -19.17
CA GLY A 333 -23.81 -18.16 -19.03
C GLY A 333 -24.75 -18.61 -17.93
N VAL A 334 -24.77 -19.91 -17.67
CA VAL A 334 -25.63 -20.56 -16.69
C VAL A 334 -24.78 -21.17 -15.58
N ALA A 335 -25.12 -20.85 -14.33
CA ALA A 335 -24.55 -21.49 -13.16
C ALA A 335 -25.43 -22.61 -12.67
N TRP A 336 -24.91 -23.84 -12.63
CA TRP A 336 -25.48 -24.97 -11.95
C TRP A 336 -24.84 -25.09 -10.57
N VAL A 337 -25.67 -25.16 -9.54
CA VAL A 337 -25.21 -25.23 -8.15
C VAL A 337 -25.79 -26.46 -7.50
N ARG A 338 -24.96 -27.24 -6.83
CA ARG A 338 -25.38 -28.40 -6.07
C ARG A 338 -25.83 -27.95 -4.68
N VAL A 339 -27.13 -27.95 -4.46
CA VAL A 339 -27.77 -27.57 -3.18
C VAL A 339 -27.71 -28.73 -2.19
N ASN A 340 -27.90 -29.96 -2.67
CA ASN A 340 -27.75 -31.17 -1.87
C ASN A 340 -26.42 -31.86 -2.20
N GLU A 341 -25.46 -31.78 -1.26
CA GLU A 341 -24.10 -32.31 -1.41
C GLU A 341 -24.02 -33.85 -1.54
N GLU A 342 -25.06 -34.57 -1.11
CA GLU A 342 -25.10 -36.03 -1.17
C GLU A 342 -25.38 -36.57 -2.58
N LEU A 343 -25.92 -35.72 -3.47
CA LEU A 343 -26.27 -36.14 -4.82
C LEU A 343 -25.04 -36.06 -5.74
N PRO A 344 -24.80 -37.09 -6.56
CA PRO A 344 -23.76 -37.04 -7.57
C PRO A 344 -24.15 -36.07 -8.69
N TRP A 345 -23.11 -35.47 -9.34
CA TRP A 345 -23.36 -34.67 -10.53
C TRP A 345 -23.90 -35.52 -11.67
N PRO A 346 -24.93 -35.05 -12.41
CA PRO A 346 -25.36 -35.68 -13.65
C PRO A 346 -24.23 -35.81 -14.67
N GLU A 347 -24.22 -36.84 -15.50
CA GLU A 347 -23.17 -37.08 -16.49
C GLU A 347 -22.98 -35.93 -17.49
N ASP A 348 -24.05 -35.24 -17.86
CA ASP A 348 -24.02 -34.07 -18.75
C ASP A 348 -23.41 -32.84 -18.12
N LEU A 349 -23.25 -32.80 -16.78
CA LEU A 349 -22.58 -31.76 -16.01
C LEU A 349 -21.19 -32.18 -15.52
N ALA A 350 -20.66 -33.31 -15.98
CA ALA A 350 -19.29 -33.72 -15.71
C ALA A 350 -18.28 -32.64 -16.20
N VAL A 351 -17.22 -32.39 -15.46
CA VAL A 351 -16.18 -31.36 -15.80
C VAL A 351 -15.64 -31.63 -17.20
N ARG A 352 -15.71 -30.63 -18.06
CA ARG A 352 -15.10 -30.61 -19.39
C ARG A 352 -14.38 -29.28 -19.58
N LEU A 353 -13.06 -29.35 -19.77
CA LEU A 353 -12.18 -28.20 -19.95
C LEU A 353 -11.70 -28.11 -21.40
N PRO A 354 -11.25 -26.95 -21.87
CA PRO A 354 -10.57 -26.84 -23.15
C PRO A 354 -9.30 -27.69 -23.12
N GLN A 355 -8.98 -28.33 -24.25
CA GLN A 355 -7.74 -29.08 -24.43
C GLN A 355 -6.57 -28.16 -24.74
#